data_8407b8edba5b11dee72a74f0bed88245
#
_entry.id   8407b8edba5b11dee72a74f0bed88245
#
_cell.length_a   1.000
_cell.length_b   1.000
_cell.length_c   1.000
_cell.angle_alpha   90.00
_cell.angle_beta   90.00
_cell.angle_gamma   90.00
#
_symmetry.space_group_name_H-M   'P 1'
#
loop_
_entity.id
_entity.type
_entity.pdbx_description
1 polymer ?
#
loop_
_entity_poly.entity_id
_entity_poly.type
_entity_poly.pdbx_seq_one_letter_code
_entity_poly.pdbx_strand_id
1 'polypeptide(L)'
;MASPYPSSGSQFNAMVTDFRRLAAAVGRKGRGERVLQDLSNSLARAKSKLRSKAGQRVAIATPGGTSSAPAIRMFSQNSQTADVVRRLGLKDGWTGNARYGFATVGLEALSRVNGWLAFVYPPQFERQVSGITKTSAYKRLPVVKAKRVRTLGGTTWLFGGPRSTMLFADRLAASLSR
;
A
#
# COMPACT_ATOMS: atom_id res chain seq x y z
N MET A 1 7.26 24.38 5.28
CA MET A 1 7.16 23.44 4.15
C MET A 1 5.74 22.89 4.11
N ALA A 2 5.06 23.00 2.95
CA ALA A 2 3.77 22.34 2.76
C ALA A 2 3.97 20.83 2.89
N SER A 3 3.00 20.14 3.52
CA SER A 3 3.04 18.68 3.60
C SER A 3 2.99 18.10 2.17
N PRO A 4 3.89 17.18 1.79
CA PRO A 4 3.82 16.49 0.50
C PRO A 4 2.58 15.59 0.38
N TYR A 5 1.83 15.44 1.47
CA TYR A 5 0.59 14.67 1.55
C TYR A 5 -0.56 15.60 1.95
N PRO A 6 -1.19 16.30 0.99
CA PRO A 6 -2.31 17.17 1.30
C PRO A 6 -3.43 16.37 1.97
N SER A 7 -4.14 17.03 2.87
CA SER A 7 -5.33 16.46 3.53
C SER A 7 -6.49 16.20 2.55
N SER A 8 -6.44 16.86 1.38
CA SER A 8 -7.40 16.71 0.29
C SER A 8 -6.67 16.44 -1.03
N GLY A 9 -7.32 15.71 -1.92
CA GLY A 9 -6.77 15.35 -3.23
C GLY A 9 -6.19 13.92 -3.28
N SER A 10 -5.88 13.48 -4.48
CA SER A 10 -5.35 12.14 -4.77
C SER A 10 -3.83 12.19 -4.92
N GLN A 11 -3.12 11.49 -4.05
CA GLN A 11 -1.67 11.32 -4.15
C GLN A 11 -1.26 10.61 -5.44
N PHE A 12 -2.10 9.70 -5.91
CA PHE A 12 -1.90 9.06 -7.21
C PHE A 12 -1.95 10.07 -8.36
N ASN A 13 -2.93 10.99 -8.36
CA ASN A 13 -3.03 12.00 -9.40
C ASN A 13 -1.86 12.99 -9.33
N ALA A 14 -1.42 13.37 -8.14
CA ALA A 14 -0.22 14.20 -7.94
C ALA A 14 1.02 13.51 -8.54
N MET A 15 1.23 12.24 -8.23
CA MET A 15 2.33 11.44 -8.79
C MET A 15 2.29 11.40 -10.32
N VAL A 16 1.12 11.21 -10.94
CA VAL A 16 0.96 11.20 -12.39
C VAL A 16 1.32 12.57 -13.00
N THR A 17 0.85 13.66 -12.38
CA THR A 17 1.13 15.02 -12.81
C THR A 17 2.63 15.33 -12.74
N ASP A 18 3.27 15.02 -11.61
CA ASP A 18 4.69 15.27 -11.42
C ASP A 18 5.56 14.40 -12.34
N PHE A 19 5.15 13.15 -12.57
CA PHE A 19 5.84 12.30 -13.54
C PHE A 19 5.80 12.86 -14.96
N ARG A 20 4.65 13.42 -15.41
CA ARG A 20 4.52 14.12 -16.70
C ARG A 20 5.44 15.33 -16.80
N ARG A 21 5.45 16.16 -15.75
CA ARG A 21 6.31 17.36 -15.68
C ARG A 21 7.78 16.98 -15.79
N LEU A 22 8.21 15.97 -15.03
CA LEU A 22 9.58 15.47 -15.08
C LEU A 22 9.94 14.91 -16.45
N ALA A 23 9.08 14.11 -17.07
CA ALA A 23 9.30 13.55 -18.40
C ALA A 23 9.42 14.65 -19.48
N ALA A 24 8.63 15.72 -19.36
CA ALA A 24 8.72 16.87 -20.23
C ALA A 24 10.03 17.66 -20.01
N ALA A 25 10.41 17.92 -18.77
CA ALA A 25 11.62 18.66 -18.40
C ALA A 25 12.90 17.99 -18.91
N VAL A 26 12.93 16.64 -18.96
CA VAL A 26 14.07 15.88 -19.50
C VAL A 26 13.93 15.53 -21.00
N GLY A 27 13.01 16.18 -21.73
CA GLY A 27 12.82 15.94 -23.16
C GLY A 27 12.27 14.55 -23.53
N ARG A 28 11.63 13.84 -22.60
CA ARG A 28 11.14 12.47 -22.78
C ARG A 28 9.61 12.33 -22.70
N LYS A 29 8.86 13.39 -23.06
CA LYS A 29 7.40 13.45 -22.96
C LYS A 29 6.70 12.22 -23.53
N GLY A 30 7.02 11.82 -24.78
CA GLY A 30 6.39 10.64 -25.40
C GLY A 30 6.67 9.34 -24.68
N ARG A 31 7.88 9.16 -24.10
CA ARG A 31 8.21 7.98 -23.28
C ARG A 31 7.45 8.02 -21.94
N GLY A 32 7.30 9.20 -21.37
CA GLY A 32 6.51 9.40 -20.14
C GLY A 32 5.06 8.97 -20.31
N GLU A 33 4.40 9.41 -21.39
CA GLU A 33 3.00 9.01 -21.67
C GLU A 33 2.86 7.50 -21.90
N ARG A 34 3.82 6.84 -22.57
CA ARG A 34 3.79 5.36 -22.69
C ARG A 34 3.84 4.68 -21.32
N VAL A 35 4.69 5.13 -20.40
CA VAL A 35 4.77 4.58 -19.04
C VAL A 35 3.45 4.79 -18.28
N LEU A 36 2.78 5.93 -18.46
CA LEU A 36 1.48 6.18 -17.83
C LEU A 36 0.35 5.33 -18.45
N GLN A 37 0.43 5.07 -19.75
CA GLN A 37 -0.49 4.13 -20.41
C GLN A 37 -0.28 2.70 -19.88
N ASP A 38 0.97 2.25 -19.70
CA ASP A 38 1.29 0.96 -19.10
C ASP A 38 0.76 0.86 -17.66
N LEU A 39 0.86 1.95 -16.88
CA LEU A 39 0.28 2.03 -15.55
C LEU A 39 -1.25 1.83 -15.58
N SER A 40 -1.94 2.54 -16.47
CA SER A 40 -3.39 2.40 -16.64
C SER A 40 -3.78 0.96 -16.98
N ASN A 41 -3.08 0.35 -17.93
CA ASN A 41 -3.30 -1.03 -18.35
C ASN A 41 -3.03 -2.03 -17.21
N SER A 42 -1.96 -1.84 -16.43
CA SER A 42 -1.63 -2.67 -15.27
C SER A 42 -2.73 -2.59 -14.20
N LEU A 43 -3.20 -1.39 -13.87
CA LEU A 43 -4.30 -1.20 -12.91
C LEU A 43 -5.59 -1.87 -13.39
N ALA A 44 -5.92 -1.77 -14.68
CA ALA A 44 -7.10 -2.41 -15.26
C ALA A 44 -7.02 -3.95 -15.16
N ARG A 45 -5.85 -4.54 -15.48
CA ARG A 45 -5.62 -5.99 -15.32
C ARG A 45 -5.70 -6.44 -13.86
N ALA A 46 -5.08 -5.69 -12.95
CA ALA A 46 -5.11 -5.99 -11.51
C ALA A 46 -6.54 -5.90 -10.96
N LYS A 47 -7.31 -4.87 -11.35
CA LYS A 47 -8.74 -4.73 -11.02
C LYS A 47 -9.58 -5.91 -11.55
N SER A 48 -9.35 -6.34 -12.78
CA SER A 48 -10.03 -7.49 -13.35
C SER A 48 -9.76 -8.78 -12.57
N LYS A 49 -8.50 -9.04 -12.16
CA LYS A 49 -8.14 -10.18 -11.31
C LYS A 49 -8.84 -10.15 -9.95
N LEU A 50 -9.14 -8.95 -9.44
CA LEU A 50 -9.80 -8.74 -8.15
C LEU A 50 -11.33 -8.63 -8.24
N ARG A 51 -11.95 -8.93 -9.38
CA ARG A 51 -13.41 -8.78 -9.57
C ARG A 51 -14.21 -9.52 -8.49
N SER A 52 -13.83 -10.73 -8.12
CA SER A 52 -14.47 -11.51 -7.05
C SER A 52 -14.25 -10.96 -5.63
N LYS A 53 -13.32 -10.01 -5.47
CA LYS A 53 -12.98 -9.34 -4.22
C LYS A 53 -13.48 -7.89 -4.19
N ALA A 54 -14.22 -7.45 -5.21
CA ALA A 54 -14.70 -6.07 -5.30
C ALA A 54 -15.45 -5.65 -4.03
N GLY A 55 -15.17 -4.43 -3.55
CA GLY A 55 -15.75 -3.88 -2.34
C GLY A 55 -15.17 -4.41 -1.03
N GLN A 56 -14.29 -5.42 -1.06
CA GLN A 56 -13.60 -5.88 0.16
C GLN A 56 -12.63 -4.83 0.67
N ARG A 57 -12.44 -4.80 1.99
CA ARG A 57 -11.54 -3.84 2.65
C ARG A 57 -10.12 -4.40 2.74
N VAL A 58 -9.14 -3.53 2.48
CA VAL A 58 -7.71 -3.88 2.55
C VAL A 58 -6.96 -2.75 3.24
N ALA A 59 -6.26 -3.08 4.32
CA ALA A 59 -5.30 -2.22 4.99
C ALA A 59 -3.89 -2.54 4.51
N ILE A 60 -3.09 -1.52 4.22
CA ILE A 60 -1.69 -1.67 3.84
C ILE A 60 -0.81 -1.28 5.02
N ALA A 61 0.16 -2.12 5.34
CA ALA A 61 1.08 -1.91 6.44
C ALA A 61 2.52 -2.24 6.06
N THR A 62 3.47 -1.59 6.74
CA THR A 62 4.89 -1.96 6.71
C THR A 62 5.43 -1.95 8.14
N PRO A 63 6.43 -2.79 8.46
CA PRO A 63 7.07 -2.72 9.77
C PRO A 63 7.72 -1.36 9.96
N GLY A 64 7.72 -0.87 11.17
CA GLY A 64 8.34 0.36 11.63
C GLY A 64 8.94 0.17 13.02
N GLY A 65 9.57 1.23 13.55
CA GLY A 65 10.22 1.13 14.85
C GLY A 65 11.52 0.34 14.81
N THR A 66 11.96 -0.12 15.98
CA THR A 66 13.16 -0.92 16.17
C THR A 66 12.81 -2.34 16.61
N SER A 67 13.80 -3.23 16.71
CA SER A 67 13.60 -4.59 17.25
C SER A 67 13.17 -4.61 18.72
N SER A 68 13.62 -3.62 19.50
CA SER A 68 13.24 -3.45 20.92
C SER A 68 11.91 -2.73 21.12
N ALA A 69 11.50 -1.90 20.16
CA ALA A 69 10.22 -1.19 20.16
C ALA A 69 9.53 -1.34 18.80
N PRO A 70 8.98 -2.53 18.53
CA PRO A 70 8.36 -2.81 17.24
C PRO A 70 7.09 -1.96 17.07
N ALA A 71 7.01 -1.29 15.93
CA ALA A 71 5.87 -0.50 15.53
C ALA A 71 5.41 -0.93 14.14
N ILE A 72 4.22 -0.51 13.76
CA ILE A 72 3.66 -0.78 12.44
C ILE A 72 3.26 0.55 11.82
N ARG A 73 3.69 0.77 10.61
CA ARG A 73 3.27 1.92 9.82
C ARG A 73 2.07 1.52 8.99
N MET A 74 0.91 2.10 9.34
CA MET A 74 -0.35 1.89 8.63
C MET A 74 -0.56 3.00 7.62
N PHE A 75 -0.80 2.64 6.35
CA PHE A 75 -1.09 3.63 5.32
C PHE A 75 -2.52 4.13 5.44
N SER A 76 -2.67 5.45 5.52
CA SER A 76 -3.92 6.16 5.75
C SER A 76 -4.65 6.48 4.44
N GLN A 77 -5.91 6.89 4.53
CA GLN A 77 -6.79 7.15 3.37
C GLN A 77 -6.23 8.19 2.39
N ASN A 78 -5.41 9.13 2.86
CA ASN A 78 -4.73 10.13 2.02
C ASN A 78 -3.38 9.66 1.45
N SER A 79 -3.06 8.38 1.51
CA SER A 79 -1.83 7.82 0.91
C SER A 79 -2.02 7.42 -0.55
N GLN A 80 -0.92 7.37 -1.30
CA GLN A 80 -0.91 6.84 -2.67
C GLN A 80 -1.36 5.37 -2.71
N THR A 81 -0.96 4.57 -1.72
CA THR A 81 -1.36 3.16 -1.64
C THR A 81 -2.85 2.98 -1.46
N ALA A 82 -3.50 3.81 -0.63
CA ALA A 82 -4.95 3.81 -0.47
C ALA A 82 -5.67 4.22 -1.78
N ASP A 83 -5.13 5.21 -2.50
CA ASP A 83 -5.64 5.58 -3.83
C ASP A 83 -5.58 4.38 -4.81
N VAL A 84 -4.48 3.62 -4.80
CA VAL A 84 -4.35 2.43 -5.64
C VAL A 84 -5.35 1.36 -5.21
N VAL A 85 -5.49 1.08 -3.91
CA VAL A 85 -6.49 0.12 -3.38
C VAL A 85 -7.89 0.45 -3.91
N ARG A 86 -8.32 1.72 -3.84
CA ARG A 86 -9.63 2.16 -4.35
C ARG A 86 -9.75 2.01 -5.88
N ARG A 87 -8.69 2.31 -6.64
CA ARG A 87 -8.66 2.14 -8.10
C ARG A 87 -8.77 0.67 -8.52
N LEU A 88 -8.34 -0.26 -7.69
CA LEU A 88 -8.51 -1.69 -7.88
C LEU A 88 -9.94 -2.20 -7.54
N GLY A 89 -10.86 -1.31 -7.16
CA GLY A 89 -12.23 -1.68 -6.79
C GLY A 89 -12.39 -2.18 -5.36
N LEU A 90 -11.36 -2.02 -4.54
CA LEU A 90 -11.36 -2.36 -3.11
C LEU A 90 -11.70 -1.13 -2.26
N LYS A 91 -11.88 -1.33 -0.95
CA LYS A 91 -12.12 -0.27 0.04
C LYS A 91 -10.98 -0.19 1.05
N ASP A 92 -10.80 0.97 1.66
CA ASP A 92 -9.79 1.15 2.71
C ASP A 92 -10.14 0.32 3.95
N GLY A 93 -9.22 -0.52 4.40
CA GLY A 93 -9.32 -1.32 5.61
C GLY A 93 -8.75 -0.64 6.85
N TRP A 94 -8.10 0.52 6.67
CA TRP A 94 -7.62 1.41 7.72
C TRP A 94 -8.12 2.82 7.43
N THR A 95 -8.84 3.42 8.37
CA THR A 95 -9.51 4.72 8.21
C THR A 95 -8.75 5.84 8.90
N GLY A 96 -8.99 7.07 8.45
CA GLY A 96 -8.36 8.28 8.95
C GLY A 96 -7.28 8.81 8.02
N ASN A 97 -6.92 10.09 8.22
CA ASN A 97 -5.85 10.76 7.52
C ASN A 97 -4.64 10.91 8.44
N ALA A 98 -3.46 10.92 7.87
CA ALA A 98 -2.23 11.19 8.60
C ALA A 98 -1.37 12.17 7.81
N ARG A 99 -0.62 13.03 8.53
CA ARG A 99 0.18 14.12 7.96
C ARG A 99 1.06 13.69 6.78
N TYR A 100 1.61 12.47 6.84
CA TYR A 100 2.51 11.91 5.83
C TYR A 100 1.92 10.73 5.07
N GLY A 101 0.58 10.58 5.05
CA GLY A 101 -0.09 9.47 4.41
C GLY A 101 0.04 8.14 5.17
N PHE A 102 0.62 8.13 6.36
CA PHE A 102 0.71 6.96 7.24
C PHE A 102 0.77 7.36 8.71
N ALA A 103 0.28 6.48 9.57
CA ALA A 103 0.42 6.58 11.03
C ALA A 103 1.31 5.43 11.54
N THR A 104 2.19 5.73 12.48
CA THR A 104 2.96 4.70 13.21
C THR A 104 2.18 4.32 14.46
N VAL A 105 1.89 3.04 14.62
CA VAL A 105 1.04 2.49 15.69
C VAL A 105 1.68 1.26 16.32
N GLY A 106 1.25 0.91 17.52
CA GLY A 106 1.59 -0.36 18.14
C GLY A 106 0.83 -1.54 17.53
N LEU A 107 1.21 -2.75 17.93
CA LEU A 107 0.63 -3.99 17.41
C LEU A 107 -0.88 -4.10 17.72
N GLU A 108 -1.31 -3.62 18.88
CA GLU A 108 -2.70 -3.64 19.35
C GLU A 108 -3.65 -2.89 18.40
N ALA A 109 -3.15 -1.86 17.72
CA ALA A 109 -3.95 -1.08 16.80
C ALA A 109 -4.41 -1.88 15.57
N LEU A 110 -3.75 -3.00 15.26
CA LEU A 110 -4.19 -3.92 14.20
C LEU A 110 -5.53 -4.61 14.49
N SER A 111 -6.00 -4.58 15.74
CA SER A 111 -7.37 -5.02 16.09
C SER A 111 -8.46 -4.20 15.39
N ARG A 112 -8.13 -2.97 14.97
CA ARG A 112 -9.02 -2.04 14.25
C ARG A 112 -9.04 -2.30 12.73
N VAL A 113 -8.17 -3.17 12.21
CA VAL A 113 -8.15 -3.50 10.78
C VAL A 113 -9.44 -4.23 10.41
N ASN A 114 -10.18 -3.63 9.49
CA ASN A 114 -11.39 -4.21 8.94
C ASN A 114 -11.11 -4.77 7.53
N GLY A 115 -11.15 -6.08 7.39
CA GLY A 115 -10.91 -6.79 6.13
C GLY A 115 -9.54 -7.48 6.07
N TRP A 116 -8.82 -7.32 4.97
CA TRP A 116 -7.49 -7.88 4.74
C TRP A 116 -6.40 -6.95 5.26
N LEU A 117 -5.32 -7.52 5.74
CA LEU A 117 -4.07 -6.82 6.07
C LEU A 117 -2.98 -7.28 5.10
N ALA A 118 -2.48 -6.36 4.29
CA ALA A 118 -1.34 -6.62 3.40
C ALA A 118 -0.07 -5.99 3.99
N PHE A 119 0.86 -6.84 4.42
CA PHE A 119 2.19 -6.42 4.85
C PHE A 119 3.13 -6.28 3.66
N VAL A 120 3.80 -5.13 3.60
CA VAL A 120 4.81 -4.84 2.58
C VAL A 120 6.11 -4.51 3.27
N TYR A 121 7.14 -5.32 3.08
CA TYR A 121 8.46 -5.06 3.67
C TYR A 121 9.57 -5.72 2.85
N PRO A 122 10.75 -5.07 2.77
CA PRO A 122 11.92 -5.66 2.16
C PRO A 122 12.57 -6.72 3.07
N PRO A 123 13.40 -7.63 2.52
CA PRO A 123 13.96 -8.78 3.25
C PRO A 123 14.66 -8.44 4.56
N GLN A 124 15.31 -7.25 4.64
CA GLN A 124 15.99 -6.84 5.87
C GLN A 124 15.07 -6.70 7.09
N PHE A 125 13.75 -6.55 6.89
CA PHE A 125 12.75 -6.51 7.97
C PHE A 125 12.14 -7.86 8.32
N GLU A 126 12.53 -8.93 7.64
CA GLU A 126 11.95 -10.25 7.85
C GLU A 126 12.13 -10.76 9.29
N ARG A 127 13.30 -10.54 9.88
CA ARG A 127 13.58 -10.89 11.29
C ARG A 127 12.64 -10.14 12.24
N GLN A 128 12.43 -8.82 12.02
CA GLN A 128 11.54 -8.00 12.84
C GLN A 128 10.08 -8.48 12.69
N VAL A 129 9.62 -8.72 11.46
CA VAL A 129 8.27 -9.23 11.20
C VAL A 129 8.08 -10.61 11.82
N SER A 130 9.07 -11.51 11.70
CA SER A 130 9.05 -12.81 12.34
C SER A 130 8.95 -12.68 13.87
N GLY A 131 9.67 -11.74 14.48
CA GLY A 131 9.54 -11.43 15.91
C GLY A 131 8.12 -11.03 16.30
N ILE A 132 7.51 -10.13 15.55
CA ILE A 132 6.14 -9.68 15.78
C ILE A 132 5.12 -10.83 15.61
N THR A 133 5.22 -11.58 14.52
CA THR A 133 4.23 -12.59 14.15
C THR A 133 4.24 -13.83 15.05
N LYS A 134 5.33 -14.08 15.77
CA LYS A 134 5.45 -15.17 16.76
C LYS A 134 4.78 -14.83 18.09
N THR A 135 4.51 -13.57 18.39
CA THR A 135 3.92 -13.16 19.67
C THR A 135 2.49 -13.64 19.84
N SER A 136 2.11 -13.94 21.09
CA SER A 136 0.73 -14.29 21.44
C SER A 136 -0.23 -13.13 21.14
N ALA A 137 0.21 -11.88 21.30
CA ALA A 137 -0.57 -10.69 20.96
C ALA A 137 -0.95 -10.68 19.48
N TYR A 138 0.01 -10.89 18.57
CA TYR A 138 -0.26 -10.96 17.13
C TYR A 138 -1.23 -12.10 16.78
N LYS A 139 -1.00 -13.30 17.32
CA LYS A 139 -1.83 -14.48 17.05
C LYS A 139 -3.30 -14.32 17.49
N ARG A 140 -3.57 -13.46 18.48
CA ARG A 140 -4.92 -13.14 18.96
C ARG A 140 -5.66 -12.12 18.12
N LEU A 141 -4.99 -11.38 17.22
CA LEU A 141 -5.63 -10.37 16.38
C LEU A 141 -6.74 -10.96 15.51
N PRO A 142 -7.90 -10.31 15.39
CA PRO A 142 -9.03 -10.80 14.59
C PRO A 142 -8.64 -11.08 13.13
N VAL A 143 -7.86 -10.21 12.51
CA VAL A 143 -7.41 -10.33 11.12
C VAL A 143 -6.50 -11.57 10.93
N VAL A 144 -5.71 -11.93 11.95
CA VAL A 144 -4.83 -13.11 11.93
C VAL A 144 -5.64 -14.39 12.12
N LYS A 145 -6.55 -14.41 13.11
CA LYS A 145 -7.48 -15.55 13.33
C LYS A 145 -8.34 -15.83 12.10
N ALA A 146 -8.76 -14.77 11.41
CA ALA A 146 -9.53 -14.90 10.17
C ALA A 146 -8.68 -15.31 8.94
N LYS A 147 -7.34 -15.53 9.10
CA LYS A 147 -6.39 -15.85 8.01
C LYS A 147 -6.39 -14.80 6.89
N ARG A 148 -6.68 -13.53 7.22
CA ARG A 148 -6.76 -12.41 6.29
C ARG A 148 -5.50 -11.54 6.26
N VAL A 149 -4.35 -12.14 6.53
CA VAL A 149 -3.05 -11.49 6.39
C VAL A 149 -2.36 -11.99 5.13
N ARG A 150 -1.78 -11.07 4.37
CA ARG A 150 -0.98 -11.35 3.17
C ARG A 150 0.33 -10.60 3.24
N THR A 151 1.39 -11.20 2.72
CA THR A 151 2.69 -10.54 2.53
C THR A 151 2.88 -10.26 1.06
N LEU A 152 3.22 -9.00 0.74
CA LEU A 152 3.64 -8.59 -0.59
C LEU A 152 5.17 -8.54 -0.61
N GLY A 153 5.79 -9.18 -1.59
CA GLY A 153 7.24 -9.38 -1.63
C GLY A 153 8.08 -8.09 -1.51
N GLY A 154 9.26 -8.24 -0.98
CA GLY A 154 10.13 -7.21 -0.42
C GLY A 154 10.69 -6.14 -1.36
N THR A 155 10.53 -6.25 -2.67
CA THR A 155 10.94 -5.20 -3.63
C THR A 155 9.80 -4.24 -4.00
N THR A 156 8.68 -4.28 -3.24
CA THR A 156 7.54 -3.39 -3.48
C THR A 156 7.77 -2.07 -2.75
N TRP A 157 8.03 -1.00 -3.50
CA TRP A 157 8.22 0.33 -2.96
C TRP A 157 6.89 1.11 -2.99
N LEU A 158 6.42 1.53 -1.80
CA LEU A 158 5.08 2.13 -1.63
C LEU A 158 5.04 3.65 -1.87
N PHE A 159 6.20 4.30 -1.96
CA PHE A 159 6.33 5.76 -2.16
C PHE A 159 6.88 6.10 -3.55
N GLY A 160 6.83 5.18 -4.50
CA GLY A 160 7.44 5.32 -5.79
C GLY A 160 6.53 5.88 -6.87
N GLY A 161 7.11 6.05 -8.06
CA GLY A 161 6.42 6.50 -9.26
C GLY A 161 5.61 5.38 -9.96
N PRO A 162 5.29 5.56 -11.25
CA PRO A 162 4.40 4.66 -12.00
C PRO A 162 4.80 3.19 -11.95
N ARG A 163 6.08 2.86 -12.11
CA ARG A 163 6.55 1.46 -12.10
C ARG A 163 6.38 0.77 -10.75
N SER A 164 6.67 1.48 -9.64
CA SER A 164 6.44 0.97 -8.29
C SER A 164 4.95 0.75 -8.04
N THR A 165 4.11 1.64 -8.54
CA THR A 165 2.65 1.54 -8.44
C THR A 165 2.12 0.31 -9.20
N MET A 166 2.61 0.05 -10.42
CA MET A 166 2.27 -1.16 -11.18
C MET A 166 2.64 -2.42 -10.40
N LEU A 167 3.88 -2.49 -9.89
CA LEU A 167 4.35 -3.64 -9.12
C LEU A 167 3.53 -3.88 -7.87
N PHE A 168 3.17 -2.81 -7.14
CA PHE A 168 2.29 -2.90 -5.97
C PHE A 168 0.91 -3.45 -6.33
N ALA A 169 0.27 -2.91 -7.38
CA ALA A 169 -1.04 -3.33 -7.83
C ALA A 169 -1.06 -4.81 -8.27
N ASP A 170 -0.07 -5.23 -9.05
CA ASP A 170 0.04 -6.60 -9.55
C ASP A 170 0.27 -7.60 -8.39
N ARG A 171 1.13 -7.27 -7.42
CA ARG A 171 1.38 -8.12 -6.25
C ARG A 171 0.18 -8.20 -5.31
N LEU A 172 -0.49 -7.08 -5.07
CA LEU A 172 -1.71 -7.06 -4.27
C LEU A 172 -2.78 -7.94 -4.91
N ALA A 173 -2.99 -7.79 -6.22
CA ALA A 173 -3.95 -8.61 -6.95
C ALA A 173 -3.58 -10.10 -6.89
N ALA A 174 -2.32 -10.47 -7.15
CA ALA A 174 -1.87 -11.86 -7.08
C ALA A 174 -2.00 -12.49 -5.68
N SER A 175 -1.81 -11.68 -4.63
CA SER A 175 -1.88 -12.13 -3.24
C SER A 175 -3.30 -12.34 -2.74
N LEU A 176 -4.27 -11.52 -3.19
CA LEU A 176 -5.66 -11.58 -2.77
C LEU A 176 -6.53 -12.52 -3.64
N SER A 177 -6.09 -12.85 -4.86
CA SER A 177 -6.82 -13.77 -5.75
C SER A 177 -6.60 -15.25 -5.43
N ARG A 178 -5.66 -15.54 -4.54
CA ARG A 178 -5.43 -16.89 -3.95
C ARG A 178 -6.40 -17.12 -2.78
#